data_b5df46d27d97a316c63ee8b7dc3b65df
#
_entry.id   b5df46d27d97a316c63ee8b7dc3b65df
#
_cell.length_a   1.000
_cell.length_b   1.000
_cell.length_c   1.000
_cell.angle_alpha   90.00
_cell.angle_beta   90.00
_cell.angle_gamma   90.00
#
_symmetry.space_group_name_H-M   'P 1'
#
loop_
_entity.id
_entity.type
_entity.pdbx_description
1 polymer ?
#
loop_
_entity_poly.entity_id
_entity_poly.type
_entity_poly.pdbx_seq_one_letter_code
_entity_poly.pdbx_strand_id
1 'polypeptide(L)'
;MARFRPTRFMAEDSKYNKKAADYAVSFIECLSHTKGTWAGKKFELLDWQEQIIRDLFGILKPNGYRQFNTAYIEIPKKNGKSELAAAVALLLTCGDGEERAEVYGCAADRQQAAIVFDVAADMVRMCPALSKRVKILTSQKRIVYIPTNSFYQVLSAEAYSKHGFNIHGVVFDELHTQPNRKLFDVMTKGSGDARMQPLYFLITTAGTDTNSICYEVHQKAKDILEGRKHDPTFYPVIYGADESEDWTDPKVWKKANPSLDKTIGMDKVVAACNSAKETPGEENAFRQLRLNQWVKQAVRWMPMEKWDKCKVAFDEEMLAGRICYGGLDLSSTTDITAFVLVFPPTEDDEHYYVLPYFWLPEETLPLRVRRDHVPYDVWERQGYLKTTEGNVVHYGFIENFIDELGQKFHIKEIAFDRWGAVQMSQNLEGLGFTMVQFGQGYKDMSPPTKDLMKLTLEQTLAHNGHPVLRWMMDNIFIRRDPAGNIKPDKEKSTEKIDGAVAMIMALDRAIRCGCVSDESVYDTREMLVL
;
A
#
# COMPACT_ATOMS: atom_id res chain seq x y z
N MET A 1 -29.42 -8.89 27.15
CA MET A 1 -29.22 -8.61 25.71
C MET A 1 -29.49 -7.14 25.45
N ALA A 2 -28.53 -6.38 24.96
CA ALA A 2 -28.76 -5.01 24.54
C ALA A 2 -29.78 -5.04 23.37
N ARG A 3 -30.77 -4.13 23.40
CA ARG A 3 -31.82 -4.08 22.37
C ARG A 3 -31.16 -3.66 21.04
N PHE A 4 -31.19 -4.53 20.02
CA PHE A 4 -30.67 -4.21 18.67
C PHE A 4 -31.24 -2.88 18.19
N ARG A 5 -30.39 -2.04 17.60
CA ARG A 5 -30.77 -0.79 16.95
C ARG A 5 -30.22 -0.80 15.52
N PRO A 6 -31.04 -0.54 14.50
CA PRO A 6 -30.57 -0.38 13.14
C PRO A 6 -29.48 0.68 13.03
N THR A 7 -28.61 0.50 12.05
CA THR A 7 -27.55 1.48 11.76
C THR A 7 -28.12 2.86 11.42
N ARG A 8 -27.36 3.90 11.73
CA ARG A 8 -27.68 5.30 11.35
C ARG A 8 -27.71 5.53 9.83
N PHE A 9 -27.22 4.58 9.04
CA PHE A 9 -27.20 4.64 7.57
C PHE A 9 -28.47 4.09 6.94
N MET A 10 -29.47 3.72 7.72
CA MET A 10 -30.80 3.37 7.22
C MET A 10 -31.44 4.61 6.57
N ALA A 11 -31.87 4.50 5.30
CA ALA A 11 -32.54 5.57 4.59
C ALA A 11 -33.95 5.83 5.17
N GLU A 12 -34.44 7.05 5.01
CA GLU A 12 -35.75 7.47 5.59
C GLU A 12 -36.91 6.65 5.10
N ASP A 13 -36.87 6.20 3.85
CA ASP A 13 -37.91 5.37 3.21
C ASP A 13 -37.74 3.88 3.50
N SER A 14 -36.61 3.45 4.01
CA SER A 14 -36.35 2.05 4.36
C SER A 14 -36.91 1.69 5.73
N LYS A 15 -37.20 0.41 5.94
CA LYS A 15 -37.73 -0.11 7.19
C LYS A 15 -36.96 -1.33 7.67
N TYR A 16 -36.79 -1.40 9.01
CA TYR A 16 -36.20 -2.59 9.61
C TYR A 16 -37.22 -3.71 9.73
N ASN A 17 -36.99 -4.80 9.03
CA ASN A 17 -37.80 -6.03 9.08
C ASN A 17 -37.11 -7.05 10.01
N LYS A 18 -37.62 -7.13 11.24
CA LYS A 18 -37.10 -8.04 12.27
C LYS A 18 -37.15 -9.51 11.82
N LYS A 19 -38.19 -9.94 11.10
CA LYS A 19 -38.30 -11.35 10.66
C LYS A 19 -37.20 -11.71 9.66
N ALA A 20 -36.92 -10.83 8.69
CA ALA A 20 -35.84 -11.04 7.72
C ALA A 20 -34.47 -11.06 8.41
N ALA A 21 -34.26 -10.14 9.35
CA ALA A 21 -33.01 -10.11 10.14
C ALA A 21 -32.83 -11.38 11.01
N ASP A 22 -33.88 -11.78 11.73
CA ASP A 22 -33.86 -13.00 12.56
C ASP A 22 -33.64 -14.27 11.72
N TYR A 23 -34.20 -14.32 10.51
CA TYR A 23 -33.98 -15.40 9.58
C TYR A 23 -32.51 -15.51 9.17
N ALA A 24 -31.88 -14.40 8.77
CA ALA A 24 -30.46 -14.37 8.36
C ALA A 24 -29.54 -14.77 9.53
N VAL A 25 -29.78 -14.25 10.73
CA VAL A 25 -29.05 -14.64 11.94
C VAL A 25 -29.22 -16.15 12.21
N SER A 26 -30.46 -16.62 12.23
CA SER A 26 -30.73 -18.04 12.51
C SER A 26 -30.13 -18.97 11.46
N PHE A 27 -30.07 -18.57 10.19
CA PHE A 27 -29.39 -19.35 9.15
C PHE A 27 -27.91 -19.50 9.47
N ILE A 28 -27.23 -18.42 9.82
CA ILE A 28 -25.78 -18.46 10.15
C ILE A 28 -25.55 -19.27 11.42
N GLU A 29 -26.38 -19.13 12.44
CA GLU A 29 -26.26 -19.86 13.71
C GLU A 29 -26.65 -21.35 13.60
N CYS A 30 -27.25 -21.78 12.48
CA CYS A 30 -27.39 -23.20 12.15
C CYS A 30 -26.08 -23.84 11.64
N LEU A 31 -25.08 -23.04 11.28
CA LEU A 31 -23.77 -23.51 10.88
C LEU A 31 -22.91 -23.85 12.10
N SER A 32 -21.72 -24.39 11.85
CA SER A 32 -20.73 -24.68 12.88
C SER A 32 -19.38 -24.06 12.54
N HIS A 33 -18.63 -23.67 13.55
CA HIS A 33 -17.24 -23.30 13.40
C HIS A 33 -16.40 -24.45 12.86
N THR A 34 -15.40 -24.15 12.03
CA THR A 34 -14.64 -25.19 11.31
C THR A 34 -13.21 -25.40 11.83
N LYS A 35 -12.67 -24.45 12.60
CA LYS A 35 -11.24 -24.44 12.96
C LYS A 35 -10.97 -24.24 14.45
N GLY A 36 -9.80 -24.76 14.87
CA GLY A 36 -9.23 -24.55 16.19
C GLY A 36 -10.10 -25.10 17.33
N THR A 37 -10.09 -24.45 18.48
CA THR A 37 -10.85 -24.81 19.68
C THR A 37 -12.36 -24.65 19.53
N TRP A 38 -12.82 -24.03 18.43
CA TRP A 38 -14.22 -23.80 18.10
C TRP A 38 -14.78 -24.84 17.14
N ALA A 39 -13.92 -25.66 16.50
CA ALA A 39 -14.35 -26.65 15.51
C ALA A 39 -15.50 -27.54 16.05
N GLY A 40 -16.57 -27.64 15.29
CA GLY A 40 -17.77 -28.41 15.63
C GLY A 40 -18.74 -27.73 16.61
N LYS A 41 -18.40 -26.60 17.19
CA LYS A 41 -19.35 -25.80 18.00
C LYS A 41 -20.27 -24.99 17.07
N LYS A 42 -21.48 -24.71 17.53
CA LYS A 42 -22.41 -23.83 16.82
C LYS A 42 -21.76 -22.48 16.55
N PHE A 43 -22.08 -21.91 15.39
CA PHE A 43 -21.67 -20.57 15.04
C PHE A 43 -22.51 -19.57 15.84
N GLU A 44 -21.93 -19.04 16.90
CA GLU A 44 -22.55 -17.96 17.69
C GLU A 44 -22.00 -16.63 17.17
N LEU A 45 -22.90 -15.81 16.59
CA LEU A 45 -22.51 -14.48 16.13
C LEU A 45 -22.11 -13.60 17.31
N LEU A 46 -20.93 -12.97 17.19
CA LEU A 46 -20.51 -11.90 18.10
C LEU A 46 -21.37 -10.65 17.87
N ASP A 47 -21.50 -9.78 18.86
CA ASP A 47 -22.36 -8.59 18.79
C ASP A 47 -22.14 -7.76 17.50
N TRP A 48 -20.88 -7.54 17.12
CA TRP A 48 -20.55 -6.79 15.92
C TRP A 48 -20.91 -7.54 14.62
N GLN A 49 -20.81 -8.86 14.60
CA GLN A 49 -21.20 -9.71 13.47
C GLN A 49 -22.73 -9.74 13.32
N GLU A 50 -23.42 -9.92 14.43
CA GLU A 50 -24.89 -9.92 14.47
C GLU A 50 -25.44 -8.56 14.01
N GLN A 51 -24.83 -7.45 14.43
CA GLN A 51 -25.21 -6.10 13.98
C GLN A 51 -25.12 -5.99 12.45
N ILE A 52 -24.00 -6.41 11.84
CA ILE A 52 -23.81 -6.37 10.38
C ILE A 52 -24.84 -7.21 9.66
N ILE A 53 -25.07 -8.44 10.11
CA ILE A 53 -26.03 -9.35 9.47
C ILE A 53 -27.45 -8.81 9.57
N ARG A 54 -27.85 -8.29 10.75
CA ARG A 54 -29.17 -7.70 10.93
C ARG A 54 -29.40 -6.46 10.09
N ASP A 55 -28.40 -5.60 9.97
CA ASP A 55 -28.50 -4.40 9.13
C ASP A 55 -28.58 -4.76 7.65
N LEU A 56 -27.70 -5.63 7.15
CA LEU A 56 -27.64 -5.98 5.74
C LEU A 56 -28.90 -6.72 5.25
N PHE A 57 -29.41 -7.64 6.04
CA PHE A 57 -30.55 -8.49 5.63
C PHE A 57 -31.91 -8.05 6.19
N GLY A 58 -31.90 -7.17 7.20
CA GLY A 58 -33.13 -6.70 7.84
C GLY A 58 -33.57 -5.31 7.42
N ILE A 59 -32.69 -4.44 6.89
CA ILE A 59 -33.08 -3.11 6.42
C ILE A 59 -33.50 -3.20 4.95
N LEU A 60 -34.82 -3.00 4.71
CA LEU A 60 -35.42 -3.18 3.41
C LEU A 60 -36.03 -1.87 2.88
N LYS A 61 -35.88 -1.67 1.58
CA LYS A 61 -36.54 -0.61 0.81
C LYS A 61 -38.05 -0.84 0.75
N PRO A 62 -38.86 0.15 0.32
CA PRO A 62 -40.30 0.00 0.19
C PRO A 62 -40.74 -1.16 -0.73
N ASN A 63 -39.90 -1.53 -1.71
CA ASN A 63 -40.15 -2.65 -2.61
C ASN A 63 -39.81 -4.03 -2.00
N GLY A 64 -39.41 -4.09 -0.74
CA GLY A 64 -39.11 -5.32 -0.02
C GLY A 64 -37.71 -5.88 -0.23
N TYR A 65 -36.85 -5.26 -1.07
CA TYR A 65 -35.49 -5.68 -1.29
C TYR A 65 -34.50 -4.96 -0.35
N ARG A 66 -33.31 -5.55 -0.18
CA ARG A 66 -32.25 -4.97 0.66
C ARG A 66 -31.94 -3.52 0.28
N GLN A 67 -31.71 -2.68 1.29
CA GLN A 67 -31.23 -1.34 1.07
C GLN A 67 -29.78 -1.34 0.61
N PHE A 68 -28.91 -2.11 1.28
CA PHE A 68 -27.49 -2.14 1.03
C PHE A 68 -27.14 -3.16 -0.05
N ASN A 69 -26.42 -2.72 -1.08
CA ASN A 69 -25.85 -3.59 -2.11
C ASN A 69 -24.33 -3.76 -1.95
N THR A 70 -23.67 -2.89 -1.21
CA THR A 70 -22.24 -2.97 -0.92
C THR A 70 -22.02 -2.86 0.57
N ALA A 71 -21.33 -3.83 1.16
CA ALA A 71 -20.87 -3.81 2.53
C ALA A 71 -19.34 -3.81 2.55
N TYR A 72 -18.74 -2.81 3.18
CA TYR A 72 -17.31 -2.72 3.40
C TYR A 72 -16.99 -2.88 4.88
N ILE A 73 -16.33 -3.97 5.23
CA ILE A 73 -15.96 -4.32 6.59
C ILE A 73 -14.43 -4.37 6.69
N GLU A 74 -13.85 -3.40 7.36
CA GLU A 74 -12.42 -3.32 7.60
C GLU A 74 -12.14 -3.55 9.10
N ILE A 75 -11.39 -4.60 9.40
CA ILE A 75 -11.18 -5.07 10.77
C ILE A 75 -9.83 -5.80 10.89
N PRO A 76 -9.11 -5.69 12.04
CA PRO A 76 -7.81 -6.33 12.24
C PRO A 76 -7.81 -7.84 12.03
N LYS A 77 -6.63 -8.43 11.85
CA LYS A 77 -6.47 -9.89 11.75
C LYS A 77 -6.93 -10.61 13.02
N LYS A 78 -7.45 -11.85 12.83
CA LYS A 78 -7.91 -12.76 13.90
C LYS A 78 -9.23 -12.36 14.58
N ASN A 79 -10.03 -11.49 13.97
CA ASN A 79 -11.37 -11.16 14.43
C ASN A 79 -12.50 -12.06 13.85
N GLY A 80 -12.17 -13.17 13.17
CA GLY A 80 -13.19 -14.11 12.66
C GLY A 80 -13.72 -13.79 11.26
N LYS A 81 -12.99 -13.01 10.43
CA LYS A 81 -13.41 -12.57 9.09
C LYS A 81 -13.81 -13.72 8.15
N SER A 82 -12.92 -14.69 7.97
CA SER A 82 -13.10 -15.73 6.93
C SER A 82 -14.26 -16.67 7.23
N GLU A 83 -14.56 -16.94 8.50
CA GLU A 83 -15.75 -17.73 8.88
C GLU A 83 -17.04 -16.93 8.64
N LEU A 84 -17.06 -15.64 8.97
CA LEU A 84 -18.22 -14.77 8.65
C LEU A 84 -18.41 -14.65 7.13
N ALA A 85 -17.34 -14.47 6.37
CA ALA A 85 -17.36 -14.41 4.90
C ALA A 85 -17.95 -15.69 4.28
N ALA A 86 -17.53 -16.85 4.78
CA ALA A 86 -18.05 -18.16 4.36
C ALA A 86 -19.54 -18.32 4.69
N ALA A 87 -19.96 -17.91 5.89
CA ALA A 87 -21.35 -17.99 6.32
C ALA A 87 -22.25 -17.06 5.46
N VAL A 88 -21.78 -15.85 5.13
CA VAL A 88 -22.48 -14.92 4.23
C VAL A 88 -22.57 -15.50 2.82
N ALA A 89 -21.49 -16.09 2.29
CA ALA A 89 -21.53 -16.75 0.99
C ALA A 89 -22.58 -17.89 0.94
N LEU A 90 -22.68 -18.69 2.00
CA LEU A 90 -23.69 -19.75 2.11
C LEU A 90 -25.11 -19.20 2.27
N LEU A 91 -25.29 -18.11 3.04
CA LEU A 91 -26.59 -17.46 3.16
C LEU A 91 -27.07 -16.94 1.80
N LEU A 92 -26.24 -16.23 1.05
CA LEU A 92 -26.56 -15.73 -0.29
C LEU A 92 -26.84 -16.86 -1.30
N THR A 93 -26.19 -18.01 -1.14
CA THR A 93 -26.35 -19.14 -2.07
C THR A 93 -27.56 -19.99 -1.73
N CYS A 94 -27.81 -20.24 -0.44
CA CYS A 94 -28.77 -21.26 0.01
C CYS A 94 -29.98 -20.70 0.74
N GLY A 95 -29.89 -19.48 1.28
CA GLY A 95 -30.89 -18.92 2.21
C GLY A 95 -31.56 -17.63 1.75
N ASP A 96 -31.08 -16.97 0.72
CA ASP A 96 -31.55 -15.63 0.32
C ASP A 96 -32.79 -15.67 -0.62
N GLY A 97 -33.25 -16.86 -0.99
CA GLY A 97 -34.47 -17.02 -1.78
C GLY A 97 -34.34 -16.67 -3.27
N GLU A 98 -33.15 -16.41 -3.76
CA GLU A 98 -32.88 -16.07 -5.15
C GLU A 98 -32.74 -17.33 -6.01
N GLU A 99 -33.48 -17.41 -7.11
CA GLU A 99 -33.36 -18.50 -8.07
C GLU A 99 -32.11 -18.36 -8.92
N ARG A 100 -31.37 -19.47 -9.06
CA ARG A 100 -30.11 -19.52 -9.82
C ARG A 100 -29.12 -18.42 -9.39
N ALA A 101 -29.00 -18.21 -8.09
CA ALA A 101 -28.06 -17.23 -7.56
C ALA A 101 -26.62 -17.60 -7.95
N GLU A 102 -25.92 -16.64 -8.54
CA GLU A 102 -24.48 -16.72 -8.80
C GLU A 102 -23.74 -15.98 -7.70
N VAL A 103 -23.07 -16.72 -6.83
CA VAL A 103 -22.26 -16.15 -5.74
C VAL A 103 -20.79 -16.48 -5.96
N TYR A 104 -19.94 -15.46 -5.90
CA TYR A 104 -18.51 -15.61 -6.18
C TYR A 104 -17.66 -15.20 -4.99
N GLY A 105 -16.65 -16.06 -4.68
CA GLY A 105 -15.57 -15.72 -3.75
C GLY A 105 -14.35 -15.24 -4.50
N CYS A 106 -13.88 -14.04 -4.19
CA CYS A 106 -12.76 -13.38 -4.85
C CYS A 106 -11.64 -13.09 -3.86
N ALA A 107 -10.40 -13.36 -4.24
CA ALA A 107 -9.18 -12.96 -3.54
C ALA A 107 -8.04 -12.71 -4.53
N ALA A 108 -6.89 -12.25 -4.05
CA ALA A 108 -5.73 -11.94 -4.89
C ALA A 108 -5.22 -13.16 -5.67
N ASP A 109 -5.24 -14.32 -5.03
CA ASP A 109 -4.85 -15.57 -5.65
C ASP A 109 -5.84 -16.70 -5.34
N ARG A 110 -5.71 -17.81 -6.09
CA ARG A 110 -6.61 -18.95 -5.97
C ARG A 110 -6.47 -19.69 -4.63
N GLN A 111 -5.31 -19.64 -3.99
CA GLN A 111 -5.10 -20.32 -2.70
C GLN A 111 -5.80 -19.55 -1.57
N GLN A 112 -5.70 -18.21 -1.57
CA GLN A 112 -6.41 -17.39 -0.60
C GLN A 112 -7.93 -17.49 -0.78
N ALA A 113 -8.43 -17.41 -2.02
CA ALA A 113 -9.85 -17.61 -2.29
C ALA A 113 -10.35 -19.00 -1.87
N ALA A 114 -9.50 -20.02 -1.93
CA ALA A 114 -9.82 -21.37 -1.48
C ALA A 114 -10.02 -21.45 0.05
N ILE A 115 -9.44 -20.56 0.85
CA ILE A 115 -9.59 -20.57 2.32
C ILE A 115 -11.06 -20.39 2.73
N VAL A 116 -11.74 -19.41 2.15
CA VAL A 116 -13.17 -19.17 2.42
C VAL A 116 -14.04 -20.31 1.88
N PHE A 117 -13.69 -20.84 0.70
CA PHE A 117 -14.39 -21.98 0.13
C PHE A 117 -14.28 -23.22 1.01
N ASP A 118 -13.09 -23.56 1.49
CA ASP A 118 -12.87 -24.75 2.30
C ASP A 118 -13.64 -24.63 3.63
N VAL A 119 -13.66 -23.44 4.24
CA VAL A 119 -14.49 -23.14 5.42
C VAL A 119 -15.99 -23.34 5.09
N ALA A 120 -16.48 -22.78 3.98
CA ALA A 120 -17.88 -22.94 3.58
C ALA A 120 -18.24 -24.41 3.31
N ALA A 121 -17.34 -25.16 2.65
CA ALA A 121 -17.53 -26.59 2.40
C ALA A 121 -17.60 -27.41 3.70
N ASP A 122 -16.76 -27.09 4.69
CA ASP A 122 -16.79 -27.76 5.99
C ASP A 122 -18.06 -27.40 6.78
N MET A 123 -18.50 -26.14 6.75
CA MET A 123 -19.79 -25.72 7.33
C MET A 123 -20.95 -26.51 6.73
N VAL A 124 -20.97 -26.71 5.40
CA VAL A 124 -21.99 -27.53 4.74
C VAL A 124 -21.93 -28.98 5.21
N ARG A 125 -20.73 -29.59 5.30
CA ARG A 125 -20.55 -30.97 5.75
C ARG A 125 -21.03 -31.18 7.18
N MET A 126 -20.81 -30.20 8.05
CA MET A 126 -21.21 -30.24 9.47
C MET A 126 -22.70 -29.93 9.69
N CYS A 127 -23.41 -29.35 8.70
CA CYS A 127 -24.83 -29.00 8.80
C CYS A 127 -25.70 -30.05 8.08
N PRO A 128 -26.41 -30.94 8.79
CA PRO A 128 -27.22 -32.02 8.18
C PRO A 128 -28.31 -31.50 7.24
N ALA A 129 -28.85 -30.31 7.50
CA ALA A 129 -29.89 -29.69 6.66
C ALA A 129 -29.32 -29.22 5.30
N LEU A 130 -28.10 -28.71 5.27
CA LEU A 130 -27.43 -28.29 4.05
C LEU A 130 -26.78 -29.46 3.30
N SER A 131 -26.13 -30.39 4.00
CA SER A 131 -25.41 -31.51 3.37
C SER A 131 -26.30 -32.37 2.48
N LYS A 132 -27.61 -32.46 2.77
CA LYS A 132 -28.59 -33.19 1.95
C LYS A 132 -29.04 -32.46 0.69
N ARG A 133 -28.83 -31.13 0.63
CA ARG A 133 -29.34 -30.26 -0.45
C ARG A 133 -28.24 -29.62 -1.28
N VAL A 134 -26.99 -29.81 -0.89
CA VAL A 134 -25.81 -29.15 -1.47
C VAL A 134 -24.86 -30.18 -2.05
N LYS A 135 -24.37 -29.94 -3.26
CA LYS A 135 -23.31 -30.70 -3.89
C LYS A 135 -22.01 -29.89 -3.87
N ILE A 136 -20.94 -30.46 -3.28
CA ILE A 136 -19.63 -29.83 -3.23
C ILE A 136 -18.76 -30.41 -4.33
N LEU A 137 -18.26 -29.56 -5.23
CA LEU A 137 -17.35 -29.89 -6.34
C LEU A 137 -15.95 -29.36 -5.99
N THR A 138 -15.19 -30.13 -5.22
CA THR A 138 -13.91 -29.69 -4.64
C THR A 138 -12.87 -29.29 -5.69
N SER A 139 -12.77 -30.03 -6.82
CA SER A 139 -11.84 -29.73 -7.90
C SER A 139 -12.11 -28.40 -8.60
N GLN A 140 -13.40 -28.01 -8.67
CA GLN A 140 -13.85 -26.76 -9.27
C GLN A 140 -13.95 -25.62 -8.25
N LYS A 141 -13.74 -25.90 -6.95
CA LYS A 141 -13.99 -24.98 -5.84
C LYS A 141 -15.40 -24.37 -5.95
N ARG A 142 -16.41 -25.23 -6.12
CA ARG A 142 -17.81 -24.84 -6.33
C ARG A 142 -18.75 -25.62 -5.40
N ILE A 143 -19.67 -24.89 -4.79
CA ILE A 143 -20.77 -25.42 -3.95
C ILE A 143 -22.06 -25.14 -4.70
N VAL A 144 -22.87 -26.16 -4.97
CA VAL A 144 -24.14 -26.05 -5.71
C VAL A 144 -25.30 -26.36 -4.77
N TYR A 145 -26.22 -25.42 -4.61
CA TYR A 145 -27.47 -25.61 -3.90
C TYR A 145 -28.55 -26.10 -4.87
N ILE A 146 -28.92 -27.38 -4.75
CA ILE A 146 -29.75 -28.10 -5.73
C ILE A 146 -31.18 -27.51 -5.85
N PRO A 147 -31.89 -27.12 -4.75
CA PRO A 147 -33.27 -26.69 -4.84
C PRO A 147 -33.52 -25.50 -5.77
N THR A 148 -32.61 -24.53 -5.82
CA THR A 148 -32.73 -23.34 -6.66
C THR A 148 -31.71 -23.30 -7.79
N ASN A 149 -30.90 -24.37 -7.94
CA ASN A 149 -29.77 -24.43 -8.88
C ASN A 149 -28.79 -23.23 -8.74
N SER A 150 -28.65 -22.76 -7.50
CA SER A 150 -27.74 -21.66 -7.14
C SER A 150 -26.34 -22.19 -6.81
N PHE A 151 -25.32 -21.35 -6.94
CA PHE A 151 -23.96 -21.80 -6.62
C PHE A 151 -23.10 -20.71 -5.99
N TYR A 152 -22.14 -21.17 -5.18
CA TYR A 152 -20.98 -20.41 -4.74
C TYR A 152 -19.73 -20.97 -5.42
N GLN A 153 -18.93 -20.11 -6.06
CA GLN A 153 -17.72 -20.49 -6.78
C GLN A 153 -16.58 -19.53 -6.54
N VAL A 154 -15.37 -20.08 -6.40
CA VAL A 154 -14.15 -19.28 -6.27
C VAL A 154 -13.63 -18.82 -7.62
N LEU A 155 -13.27 -17.54 -7.72
CA LEU A 155 -12.58 -16.93 -8.85
C LEU A 155 -11.21 -16.41 -8.41
N SER A 156 -10.20 -16.59 -9.26
CA SER A 156 -8.88 -15.98 -9.11
C SER A 156 -8.75 -14.73 -9.96
N ALA A 157 -7.72 -13.92 -9.69
CA ALA A 157 -7.43 -12.70 -10.42
C ALA A 157 -7.29 -12.89 -11.96
N GLU A 158 -6.99 -14.09 -12.43
CA GLU A 158 -6.90 -14.42 -13.86
C GLU A 158 -8.28 -14.61 -14.55
N ALA A 159 -9.35 -14.73 -13.76
CA ALA A 159 -10.70 -15.00 -14.29
C ALA A 159 -11.41 -13.74 -14.86
N TYR A 160 -10.78 -12.56 -14.79
CA TYR A 160 -11.38 -11.29 -15.25
C TYR A 160 -11.65 -11.22 -16.77
N SER A 161 -11.12 -12.14 -17.57
CA SER A 161 -11.37 -12.20 -19.02
C SER A 161 -12.74 -12.77 -19.40
N LYS A 162 -13.51 -13.30 -18.42
CA LYS A 162 -14.83 -13.87 -18.66
C LYS A 162 -15.92 -12.83 -18.40
N HIS A 163 -16.50 -12.28 -19.45
CA HIS A 163 -17.69 -11.45 -19.39
C HIS A 163 -18.96 -12.31 -19.38
N GLY A 164 -20.05 -11.81 -18.79
CA GLY A 164 -21.36 -12.46 -18.80
C GLY A 164 -21.80 -13.03 -17.46
N PHE A 165 -21.23 -12.55 -16.34
CA PHE A 165 -21.69 -12.86 -14.99
C PHE A 165 -23.07 -12.23 -14.72
N ASN A 166 -23.96 -13.00 -14.04
CA ASN A 166 -25.23 -12.51 -13.51
C ASN A 166 -25.19 -12.61 -11.98
N ILE A 167 -24.45 -11.71 -11.38
CA ILE A 167 -24.00 -11.78 -9.98
C ILE A 167 -25.14 -11.47 -9.02
N HIS A 168 -25.43 -12.42 -8.09
CA HIS A 168 -26.26 -12.19 -6.92
C HIS A 168 -25.43 -11.83 -5.69
N GLY A 169 -24.23 -12.39 -5.58
CA GLY A 169 -23.33 -12.09 -4.47
C GLY A 169 -21.86 -12.18 -4.83
N VAL A 170 -21.06 -11.28 -4.26
CA VAL A 170 -19.59 -11.38 -4.28
C VAL A 170 -19.06 -11.26 -2.87
N VAL A 171 -18.17 -12.14 -2.50
CA VAL A 171 -17.40 -12.07 -1.26
C VAL A 171 -15.94 -11.85 -1.60
N PHE A 172 -15.44 -10.63 -1.36
CA PHE A 172 -14.01 -10.33 -1.41
C PHE A 172 -13.41 -10.50 -0.03
N ASP A 173 -12.54 -11.50 0.13
CA ASP A 173 -11.72 -11.66 1.34
C ASP A 173 -10.34 -11.04 1.11
N GLU A 174 -9.84 -10.31 2.10
CA GLU A 174 -8.56 -9.59 2.08
C GLU A 174 -8.39 -8.69 0.84
N LEU A 175 -9.35 -7.79 0.60
CA LEU A 175 -9.37 -6.87 -0.55
C LEU A 175 -8.06 -6.06 -0.70
N HIS A 176 -7.36 -5.77 0.41
CA HIS A 176 -6.08 -5.04 0.42
C HIS A 176 -4.95 -5.78 -0.31
N THR A 177 -5.09 -7.08 -0.58
CA THR A 177 -4.08 -7.87 -1.30
C THR A 177 -4.28 -7.89 -2.81
N GLN A 178 -5.36 -7.28 -3.33
CA GLN A 178 -5.62 -7.27 -4.78
C GLN A 178 -4.50 -6.54 -5.53
N PRO A 179 -3.88 -7.18 -6.55
CA PRO A 179 -2.75 -6.59 -7.26
C PRO A 179 -3.15 -5.40 -8.15
N ASN A 180 -4.42 -5.33 -8.54
CA ASN A 180 -4.99 -4.24 -9.33
C ASN A 180 -6.52 -4.25 -9.23
N ARG A 181 -7.17 -3.22 -9.81
CA ARG A 181 -8.62 -3.04 -9.76
C ARG A 181 -9.44 -3.91 -10.73
N LYS A 182 -8.81 -4.63 -11.67
CA LYS A 182 -9.51 -5.30 -12.79
C LYS A 182 -10.57 -6.29 -12.32
N LEU A 183 -10.20 -7.22 -11.44
CA LEU A 183 -11.17 -8.20 -10.91
C LEU A 183 -12.29 -7.49 -10.13
N PHE A 184 -11.96 -6.53 -9.30
CA PHE A 184 -12.94 -5.75 -8.53
C PHE A 184 -13.94 -5.05 -9.46
N ASP A 185 -13.47 -4.35 -10.50
CA ASP A 185 -14.32 -3.64 -11.44
C ASP A 185 -15.25 -4.60 -12.21
N VAL A 186 -14.74 -5.73 -12.70
CA VAL A 186 -15.57 -6.74 -13.40
C VAL A 186 -16.66 -7.31 -12.49
N MET A 187 -16.34 -7.54 -11.22
CA MET A 187 -17.27 -8.18 -10.27
C MET A 187 -18.29 -7.21 -9.65
N THR A 188 -18.02 -5.91 -9.65
CA THR A 188 -18.87 -4.92 -8.97
C THR A 188 -19.53 -3.89 -9.88
N LYS A 189 -19.03 -3.72 -11.14
CA LYS A 189 -19.56 -2.75 -12.07
C LYS A 189 -20.41 -3.43 -13.16
N GLY A 190 -21.72 -3.32 -13.02
CA GLY A 190 -22.69 -3.81 -14.01
C GLY A 190 -23.03 -5.30 -13.95
N SER A 191 -22.21 -6.13 -13.34
CA SER A 191 -22.42 -7.58 -13.33
C SER A 191 -23.62 -8.06 -12.49
N GLY A 192 -24.13 -7.23 -11.60
CA GLY A 192 -25.31 -7.48 -10.77
C GLY A 192 -26.56 -6.72 -11.19
N ASP A 193 -26.54 -5.93 -12.27
CA ASP A 193 -27.63 -5.02 -12.65
C ASP A 193 -28.92 -5.74 -13.01
N ALA A 194 -28.85 -7.01 -13.43
CA ALA A 194 -30.02 -7.85 -13.68
C ALA A 194 -30.67 -8.43 -12.41
N ARG A 195 -30.03 -8.30 -11.26
CA ARG A 195 -30.54 -8.79 -9.96
C ARG A 195 -31.19 -7.67 -9.15
N MET A 196 -32.27 -7.99 -8.46
CA MET A 196 -33.02 -6.98 -7.68
C MET A 196 -32.29 -6.59 -6.38
N GLN A 197 -31.50 -7.49 -5.82
CA GLN A 197 -30.81 -7.29 -4.54
C GLN A 197 -29.42 -7.93 -4.48
N PRO A 198 -28.51 -7.59 -5.42
CA PRO A 198 -27.15 -8.12 -5.35
C PRO A 198 -26.44 -7.60 -4.08
N LEU A 199 -25.48 -8.38 -3.55
CA LEU A 199 -24.66 -7.98 -2.40
C LEU A 199 -23.17 -8.18 -2.70
N TYR A 200 -22.41 -7.09 -2.63
CA TYR A 200 -20.95 -7.07 -2.68
C TYR A 200 -20.43 -6.97 -1.25
N PHE A 201 -20.02 -8.09 -0.69
CA PHE A 201 -19.49 -8.19 0.69
C PHE A 201 -17.97 -8.14 0.67
N LEU A 202 -17.41 -6.97 1.01
CA LEU A 202 -15.98 -6.67 0.98
C LEU A 202 -15.46 -6.72 2.41
N ILE A 203 -14.65 -7.73 2.74
CA ILE A 203 -14.08 -7.87 4.07
C ILE A 203 -12.55 -7.89 4.00
N THR A 204 -11.91 -7.06 4.80
CA THR A 204 -10.46 -6.82 4.69
C THR A 204 -9.83 -6.38 6.01
N THR A 205 -8.51 -6.30 5.99
CA THR A 205 -7.69 -5.58 6.95
C THR A 205 -7.10 -4.36 6.23
N ALA A 206 -6.65 -3.34 6.97
CA ALA A 206 -5.89 -2.23 6.40
C ALA A 206 -4.67 -2.71 5.60
N GLY A 207 -4.39 -2.03 4.50
CA GLY A 207 -3.26 -2.31 3.63
C GLY A 207 -2.07 -1.39 3.85
N THR A 208 -1.13 -1.45 2.91
CA THR A 208 0.07 -0.60 2.87
C THR A 208 0.13 0.26 1.60
N ASP A 209 -0.65 -0.10 0.58
CA ASP A 209 -0.69 0.61 -0.70
C ASP A 209 -1.88 1.57 -0.74
N THR A 210 -1.59 2.87 -0.65
CA THR A 210 -2.59 3.95 -0.72
C THR A 210 -3.10 4.22 -2.14
N ASN A 211 -2.52 3.59 -3.16
CA ASN A 211 -2.99 3.64 -4.55
C ASN A 211 -3.87 2.45 -4.93
N SER A 212 -4.09 1.52 -3.99
CA SER A 212 -4.89 0.32 -4.23
C SER A 212 -6.39 0.62 -4.28
N ILE A 213 -7.13 -0.26 -4.99
CA ILE A 213 -8.60 -0.22 -4.98
C ILE A 213 -9.18 -0.36 -3.55
N CYS A 214 -8.50 -1.09 -2.67
CA CYS A 214 -8.92 -1.22 -1.28
C CYS A 214 -8.87 0.13 -0.54
N TYR A 215 -7.82 0.92 -0.76
CA TYR A 215 -7.70 2.25 -0.17
C TYR A 215 -8.75 3.23 -0.72
N GLU A 216 -9.05 3.16 -2.03
CA GLU A 216 -10.13 3.95 -2.64
C GLU A 216 -11.48 3.68 -1.97
N VAL A 217 -11.79 2.39 -1.73
CA VAL A 217 -13.02 1.98 -1.03
C VAL A 217 -12.98 2.36 0.45
N HIS A 218 -11.81 2.25 1.12
CA HIS A 218 -11.60 2.72 2.48
C HIS A 218 -11.90 4.22 2.62
N GLN A 219 -11.37 5.05 1.72
CA GLN A 219 -11.64 6.49 1.73
C GLN A 219 -13.13 6.80 1.52
N LYS A 220 -13.80 6.10 0.60
CA LYS A 220 -15.25 6.21 0.44
C LYS A 220 -15.99 5.86 1.74
N ALA A 221 -15.63 4.75 2.37
CA ALA A 221 -16.22 4.32 3.64
C ALA A 221 -16.00 5.36 4.75
N LYS A 222 -14.78 5.90 4.88
CA LYS A 222 -14.42 6.95 5.84
C LYS A 222 -15.21 8.23 5.60
N ASP A 223 -15.32 8.67 4.35
CA ASP A 223 -16.12 9.86 3.98
C ASP A 223 -17.60 9.71 4.38
N ILE A 224 -18.19 8.51 4.23
CA ILE A 224 -19.57 8.22 4.63
C ILE A 224 -19.68 8.18 6.17
N LEU A 225 -18.74 7.53 6.85
CA LEU A 225 -18.71 7.48 8.32
C LEU A 225 -18.59 8.87 8.95
N GLU A 226 -17.86 9.78 8.34
CA GLU A 226 -17.66 11.16 8.80
C GLU A 226 -18.73 12.13 8.26
N GLY A 227 -19.66 11.66 7.44
CA GLY A 227 -20.77 12.48 6.90
C GLY A 227 -20.36 13.40 5.74
N ARG A 228 -19.16 13.22 5.16
CA ARG A 228 -18.72 14.00 3.99
C ARG A 228 -19.33 13.52 2.67
N LYS A 229 -19.75 12.24 2.62
CA LYS A 229 -20.47 11.64 1.49
C LYS A 229 -21.72 10.93 1.96
N HIS A 230 -22.71 10.87 1.08
CA HIS A 230 -23.95 10.12 1.30
C HIS A 230 -24.13 9.09 0.19
N ASP A 231 -24.22 7.81 0.57
CA ASP A 231 -24.56 6.70 -0.34
C ASP A 231 -25.42 5.71 0.45
N PRO A 232 -26.76 5.74 0.28
CA PRO A 232 -27.67 4.90 1.05
C PRO A 232 -27.53 3.41 0.72
N THR A 233 -26.85 3.05 -0.36
CA THR A 233 -26.65 1.65 -0.78
C THR A 233 -25.34 1.05 -0.25
N PHE A 234 -24.50 1.88 0.37
CA PHE A 234 -23.21 1.48 0.90
C PHE A 234 -23.21 1.36 2.42
N TYR A 235 -22.79 0.23 2.94
CA TYR A 235 -22.71 -0.06 4.38
C TYR A 235 -21.26 -0.05 4.86
N PRO A 236 -20.77 1.03 5.51
CA PRO A 236 -19.40 1.15 5.96
C PRO A 236 -19.22 0.65 7.39
N VAL A 237 -18.24 -0.20 7.63
CA VAL A 237 -17.78 -0.60 8.97
C VAL A 237 -16.26 -0.59 9.00
N ILE A 238 -15.66 0.24 9.86
CA ILE A 238 -14.22 0.28 10.08
C ILE A 238 -13.95 0.16 11.57
N TYR A 239 -13.29 -0.93 11.97
CA TYR A 239 -12.74 -1.13 13.30
C TYR A 239 -11.24 -0.91 13.25
N GLY A 240 -10.74 0.05 14.00
CA GLY A 240 -9.32 0.38 14.00
C GLY A 240 -8.99 1.46 15.03
N ALA A 241 -7.72 1.78 15.13
CA ALA A 241 -7.21 2.90 15.91
C ALA A 241 -6.85 4.06 14.99
N ASP A 242 -7.07 5.29 15.46
CA ASP A 242 -6.59 6.48 14.77
C ASP A 242 -5.07 6.60 14.85
N GLU A 243 -4.43 7.25 13.88
CA GLU A 243 -2.96 7.39 13.85
C GLU A 243 -2.41 8.15 15.07
N SER A 244 -3.21 9.07 15.63
CA SER A 244 -2.86 9.87 16.80
C SER A 244 -3.01 9.15 18.14
N GLU A 245 -3.66 7.98 18.17
CA GLU A 245 -3.86 7.21 19.40
C GLU A 245 -2.59 6.45 19.81
N ASP A 246 -2.37 6.32 21.10
CA ASP A 246 -1.25 5.53 21.63
C ASP A 246 -1.43 4.04 21.29
N TRP A 247 -0.63 3.57 20.35
CA TRP A 247 -0.68 2.20 19.86
C TRP A 247 -0.30 1.15 20.93
N THR A 248 0.23 1.59 22.07
CA THR A 248 0.62 0.72 23.19
C THR A 248 -0.45 0.63 24.28
N ASP A 249 -1.55 1.40 24.18
CA ASP A 249 -2.64 1.39 25.16
C ASP A 249 -3.61 0.21 24.92
N PRO A 250 -3.82 -0.67 25.91
CA PRO A 250 -4.80 -1.75 25.85
C PRO A 250 -6.25 -1.31 25.55
N LYS A 251 -6.63 -0.06 25.88
CA LYS A 251 -7.95 0.49 25.55
C LYS A 251 -8.10 0.68 24.05
N VAL A 252 -7.04 1.15 23.38
CA VAL A 252 -6.98 1.29 21.93
C VAL A 252 -7.07 -0.08 21.24
N TRP A 253 -6.42 -1.10 21.81
CA TRP A 253 -6.53 -2.47 21.30
C TRP A 253 -7.95 -3.01 21.37
N LYS A 254 -8.67 -2.76 22.46
CA LYS A 254 -10.08 -3.17 22.63
C LYS A 254 -11.01 -2.44 21.67
N LYS A 255 -10.77 -1.13 21.43
CA LYS A 255 -11.50 -0.34 20.42
C LYS A 255 -11.34 -0.94 19.03
N ALA A 256 -10.11 -1.27 18.65
CA ALA A 256 -9.79 -1.80 17.31
C ALA A 256 -10.24 -3.25 17.09
N ASN A 257 -10.28 -4.08 18.17
CA ASN A 257 -10.56 -5.51 18.07
C ASN A 257 -11.84 -5.90 18.83
N PRO A 258 -13.01 -5.82 18.19
CA PRO A 258 -14.28 -6.15 18.86
C PRO A 258 -14.41 -7.64 19.24
N SER A 259 -13.54 -8.50 18.72
CA SER A 259 -13.47 -9.93 19.08
C SER A 259 -12.36 -10.26 20.09
N LEU A 260 -11.74 -9.24 20.70
CA LEU A 260 -10.69 -9.45 21.71
C LEU A 260 -11.24 -10.26 22.89
N ASP A 261 -10.41 -11.17 23.42
CA ASP A 261 -10.76 -12.17 24.44
C ASP A 261 -11.80 -13.23 24.00
N LYS A 262 -12.27 -13.17 22.75
CA LYS A 262 -13.11 -14.22 22.14
C LYS A 262 -12.32 -15.05 21.11
N THR A 263 -11.81 -14.39 20.08
CA THR A 263 -11.05 -15.06 19.00
C THR A 263 -9.52 -14.91 19.14
N ILE A 264 -9.08 -13.89 19.86
CA ILE A 264 -7.67 -13.64 20.19
C ILE A 264 -7.54 -13.23 21.64
N GLY A 265 -6.65 -13.86 22.39
CA GLY A 265 -6.37 -13.50 23.79
C GLY A 265 -5.56 -12.22 23.90
N MET A 266 -5.83 -11.44 24.96
CA MET A 266 -5.09 -10.22 25.29
C MET A 266 -3.59 -10.48 25.46
N ASP A 267 -3.19 -11.61 26.03
CA ASP A 267 -1.80 -12.05 26.22
C ASP A 267 -1.00 -12.05 24.90
N LYS A 268 -1.61 -12.49 23.80
CA LYS A 268 -0.99 -12.50 22.47
C LYS A 268 -0.81 -11.10 21.89
N VAL A 269 -1.73 -10.18 22.17
CA VAL A 269 -1.61 -8.80 21.73
C VAL A 269 -0.52 -8.08 22.53
N VAL A 270 -0.44 -8.32 23.86
CA VAL A 270 0.63 -7.81 24.72
C VAL A 270 2.00 -8.28 24.23
N ALA A 271 2.16 -9.59 23.96
CA ALA A 271 3.42 -10.14 23.48
C ALA A 271 3.83 -9.50 22.12
N ALA A 272 2.90 -9.35 21.19
CA ALA A 272 3.16 -8.71 19.90
C ALA A 272 3.52 -7.22 20.04
N CYS A 273 2.90 -6.49 20.98
CA CYS A 273 3.23 -5.09 21.27
C CYS A 273 4.64 -4.96 21.86
N ASN A 274 5.02 -5.83 22.78
CA ASN A 274 6.35 -5.80 23.38
C ASN A 274 7.44 -6.08 22.34
N SER A 275 7.25 -7.05 21.44
CA SER A 275 8.16 -7.31 20.31
C SER A 275 8.27 -6.09 19.39
N ALA A 276 7.14 -5.44 19.11
CA ALA A 276 7.09 -4.26 18.24
C ALA A 276 7.80 -3.03 18.85
N LYS A 277 7.84 -2.90 20.18
CA LYS A 277 8.61 -1.84 20.88
C LYS A 277 10.11 -2.00 20.71
N GLU A 278 10.59 -3.23 20.60
CA GLU A 278 12.02 -3.54 20.48
C GLU A 278 12.51 -3.48 19.01
N THR A 279 11.61 -3.70 18.05
CA THR A 279 11.96 -3.83 16.64
C THR A 279 11.12 -2.87 15.78
N PRO A 280 11.68 -1.76 15.27
CA PRO A 280 10.93 -0.76 14.49
C PRO A 280 10.15 -1.31 13.28
N GLY A 281 10.69 -2.35 12.62
CA GLY A 281 10.01 -3.04 11.51
C GLY A 281 8.74 -3.78 11.93
N GLU A 282 8.63 -4.21 13.18
CA GLU A 282 7.47 -4.92 13.72
C GLU A 282 6.37 -3.95 14.19
N GLU A 283 6.70 -2.70 14.51
CA GLU A 283 5.71 -1.68 14.88
C GLU A 283 4.69 -1.47 13.74
N ASN A 284 5.15 -1.30 12.51
CA ASN A 284 4.26 -1.15 11.35
C ASN A 284 3.36 -2.38 11.15
N ALA A 285 3.93 -3.58 11.31
CA ALA A 285 3.14 -4.81 11.25
C ALA A 285 2.10 -4.89 12.39
N PHE A 286 2.46 -4.48 13.60
CA PHE A 286 1.52 -4.41 14.73
C PHE A 286 0.40 -3.40 14.45
N ARG A 287 0.74 -2.17 14.03
CA ARG A 287 -0.22 -1.13 13.69
C ARG A 287 -1.18 -1.58 12.59
N GLN A 288 -0.68 -2.18 11.51
CA GLN A 288 -1.51 -2.70 10.43
C GLN A 288 -2.38 -3.88 10.87
N LEU A 289 -1.78 -4.91 11.45
CA LEU A 289 -2.45 -6.20 11.64
C LEU A 289 -3.27 -6.29 12.92
N ARG A 290 -2.94 -5.48 13.96
CA ARG A 290 -3.61 -5.48 15.26
C ARG A 290 -4.47 -4.24 15.50
N LEU A 291 -4.09 -3.10 14.91
CA LEU A 291 -4.81 -1.85 15.08
C LEU A 291 -5.54 -1.40 13.82
N ASN A 292 -5.37 -2.12 12.71
CA ASN A 292 -6.02 -1.81 11.43
C ASN A 292 -5.71 -0.39 10.91
N GLN A 293 -4.50 0.06 11.17
CA GLN A 293 -4.01 1.33 10.64
C GLN A 293 -3.41 1.14 9.26
N TRP A 294 -3.72 2.05 8.34
CA TRP A 294 -3.05 2.12 7.05
C TRP A 294 -1.64 2.66 7.26
N VAL A 295 -0.65 1.81 7.02
CA VAL A 295 0.77 2.15 7.15
C VAL A 295 1.38 2.25 5.77
N LYS A 296 2.12 3.32 5.51
CA LYS A 296 2.72 3.57 4.18
C LYS A 296 3.70 2.48 3.74
N GLN A 297 4.24 1.71 4.68
CA GLN A 297 5.18 0.62 4.39
C GLN A 297 5.11 -0.49 5.44
N ALA A 298 5.13 -1.76 4.99
CA ALA A 298 5.20 -2.90 5.90
C ALA A 298 6.53 -2.96 6.68
N VAL A 299 7.63 -2.49 6.08
CA VAL A 299 8.96 -2.37 6.71
C VAL A 299 9.65 -1.14 6.16
N ARG A 300 9.86 -0.12 7.00
CA ARG A 300 10.70 1.02 6.65
C ARG A 300 12.17 0.60 6.62
N TRP A 301 12.84 0.87 5.52
CA TRP A 301 14.28 0.64 5.45
C TRP A 301 15.07 1.75 6.14
N MET A 302 14.76 3.02 5.84
CA MET A 302 15.43 4.16 6.45
C MET A 302 14.78 4.53 7.79
N PRO A 303 15.54 4.55 8.91
CA PRO A 303 15.04 5.05 10.19
C PRO A 303 14.95 6.58 10.13
N MET A 304 13.75 7.10 9.83
CA MET A 304 13.53 8.52 9.56
C MET A 304 13.91 9.44 10.72
N GLU A 305 13.87 8.98 11.95
CA GLU A 305 14.39 9.74 13.11
C GLU A 305 15.91 9.99 13.02
N LYS A 306 16.67 9.05 12.45
CA LYS A 306 18.11 9.20 12.22
C LYS A 306 18.39 10.07 11.00
N TRP A 307 17.61 9.86 9.92
CA TRP A 307 17.65 10.73 8.75
C TRP A 307 17.40 12.19 9.12
N ASP A 308 16.34 12.47 9.89
CA ASP A 308 15.99 13.84 10.30
C ASP A 308 17.09 14.50 11.18
N LYS A 309 17.91 13.71 11.90
CA LYS A 309 19.07 14.22 12.64
C LYS A 309 20.24 14.64 11.73
N CYS A 310 20.29 14.14 10.50
CA CYS A 310 21.25 14.56 9.48
C CYS A 310 20.84 15.88 8.78
N LYS A 311 19.78 16.54 9.25
CA LYS A 311 19.36 17.85 8.79
C LYS A 311 20.28 18.93 9.36
N VAL A 312 21.41 19.13 8.70
CA VAL A 312 22.34 20.23 8.98
C VAL A 312 21.97 21.37 8.02
N ALA A 313 21.71 22.55 8.56
CA ALA A 313 21.45 23.74 7.74
C ALA A 313 22.79 24.26 7.18
N PHE A 314 22.86 24.41 5.88
CA PHE A 314 24.01 24.99 5.17
C PHE A 314 23.53 25.79 3.96
N ASP A 315 24.33 26.77 3.55
CA ASP A 315 24.12 27.53 2.33
C ASP A 315 24.88 26.85 1.17
N GLU A 316 24.28 26.81 -0.01
CA GLU A 316 24.95 26.31 -1.22
C GLU A 316 26.25 27.04 -1.54
N GLU A 317 26.36 28.33 -1.18
CA GLU A 317 27.58 29.13 -1.37
C GLU A 317 28.78 28.60 -0.55
N MET A 318 28.52 27.92 0.56
CA MET A 318 29.57 27.25 1.35
C MET A 318 30.24 26.11 0.59
N LEU A 319 29.55 25.56 -0.39
CA LEU A 319 30.03 24.44 -1.21
C LEU A 319 30.63 24.90 -2.56
N ALA A 320 30.63 26.22 -2.85
CA ALA A 320 31.17 26.78 -4.10
C ALA A 320 32.65 26.35 -4.30
N GLY A 321 32.93 25.89 -5.52
CA GLY A 321 34.28 25.42 -5.90
C GLY A 321 34.69 24.06 -5.32
N ARG A 322 33.89 23.45 -4.43
CA ARG A 322 34.17 22.11 -3.89
C ARG A 322 33.99 21.02 -4.95
N ILE A 323 34.78 19.98 -4.84
CA ILE A 323 34.60 18.75 -5.63
C ILE A 323 33.30 18.06 -5.23
N CYS A 324 32.51 17.64 -6.23
CA CYS A 324 31.31 16.85 -6.02
C CYS A 324 31.07 15.83 -7.15
N TYR A 325 30.13 14.95 -6.91
CA TYR A 325 29.73 13.88 -7.82
C TYR A 325 28.22 13.93 -8.02
N GLY A 326 27.80 13.83 -9.28
CA GLY A 326 26.38 13.84 -9.65
C GLY A 326 25.79 12.45 -9.78
N GLY A 327 24.52 12.31 -9.47
CA GLY A 327 23.70 11.16 -9.82
C GLY A 327 22.46 11.62 -10.56
N LEU A 328 22.18 11.02 -11.72
CA LEU A 328 21.10 11.40 -12.60
C LEU A 328 20.14 10.22 -12.81
N ASP A 329 18.89 10.38 -12.40
CA ASP A 329 17.81 9.42 -12.65
C ASP A 329 16.71 10.09 -13.47
N LEU A 330 16.62 9.68 -14.74
CA LEU A 330 15.74 10.31 -15.73
C LEU A 330 14.37 9.64 -15.79
N SER A 331 13.35 10.45 -15.93
CA SER A 331 11.99 10.03 -16.24
C SER A 331 11.50 10.66 -17.53
N SER A 332 10.80 9.91 -18.36
CA SER A 332 10.21 10.43 -19.59
C SER A 332 8.79 10.97 -19.40
N THR A 333 7.94 10.30 -18.61
CA THR A 333 6.50 10.62 -18.58
C THR A 333 5.83 10.47 -17.22
N THR A 334 6.21 9.52 -16.37
CA THR A 334 5.45 9.16 -15.16
C THR A 334 6.17 9.38 -13.85
N ASP A 335 7.48 9.40 -13.83
CA ASP A 335 8.30 9.53 -12.64
C ASP A 335 8.86 10.95 -12.49
N ILE A 336 9.59 11.23 -11.43
CA ILE A 336 10.27 12.50 -11.19
C ILE A 336 11.67 12.40 -11.77
N THR A 337 12.09 13.36 -12.58
CA THR A 337 13.51 13.46 -12.95
C THR A 337 14.28 14.03 -11.78
N ALA A 338 15.35 13.34 -11.38
CA ALA A 338 16.17 13.71 -10.24
C ALA A 338 17.65 13.86 -10.62
N PHE A 339 18.26 14.95 -10.18
CA PHE A 339 19.71 15.14 -10.18
C PHE A 339 20.17 15.47 -8.77
N VAL A 340 21.12 14.71 -8.25
CA VAL A 340 21.61 14.88 -6.89
C VAL A 340 23.12 15.02 -6.90
N LEU A 341 23.64 16.08 -6.28
CA LEU A 341 25.06 16.27 -6.04
C LEU A 341 25.43 15.78 -4.64
N VAL A 342 26.52 15.04 -4.53
CA VAL A 342 27.12 14.61 -3.27
C VAL A 342 28.55 15.14 -3.20
N PHE A 343 28.84 15.90 -2.15
CA PHE A 343 30.16 16.46 -1.85
C PHE A 343 30.84 15.60 -0.80
N PRO A 344 32.00 15.01 -1.09
CA PRO A 344 32.75 14.21 -0.12
C PRO A 344 33.33 15.07 1.02
N PRO A 345 33.67 14.46 2.17
CA PRO A 345 34.30 15.14 3.30
C PRO A 345 35.64 15.75 2.90
N THR A 346 36.09 16.75 3.65
CA THR A 346 37.41 17.39 3.54
C THR A 346 38.20 17.13 4.81
N GLU A 347 39.47 17.60 4.86
CA GLU A 347 40.28 17.48 6.07
C GLU A 347 39.69 18.18 7.29
N ASP A 348 38.94 19.29 7.05
CA ASP A 348 38.33 20.12 8.09
C ASP A 348 36.85 19.76 8.40
N ASP A 349 36.23 18.88 7.60
CA ASP A 349 34.80 18.60 7.70
C ASP A 349 34.47 17.16 7.26
N GLU A 350 34.01 16.34 8.19
CA GLU A 350 33.73 14.92 7.99
C GLU A 350 32.40 14.62 7.30
N HIS A 351 31.58 15.66 7.00
CA HIS A 351 30.25 15.43 6.45
C HIS A 351 30.26 15.26 4.92
N TYR A 352 29.41 14.35 4.46
CA TYR A 352 28.95 14.28 3.08
C TYR A 352 27.76 15.22 2.89
N TYR A 353 27.89 16.27 2.06
CA TYR A 353 26.80 17.18 1.77
C TYR A 353 26.00 16.73 0.55
N VAL A 354 24.68 16.91 0.61
CA VAL A 354 23.76 16.47 -0.42
C VAL A 354 22.88 17.63 -0.90
N LEU A 355 22.95 17.92 -2.21
CA LEU A 355 22.09 18.91 -2.89
C LEU A 355 21.22 18.20 -3.94
N PRO A 356 19.92 18.02 -3.70
CA PRO A 356 19.01 17.41 -4.65
C PRO A 356 18.24 18.43 -5.47
N TYR A 357 18.02 18.11 -6.74
CA TYR A 357 17.19 18.89 -7.68
C TYR A 357 16.20 17.99 -8.40
N PHE A 358 14.95 18.47 -8.59
CA PHE A 358 13.85 17.67 -9.10
C PHE A 358 13.06 18.42 -10.15
N TRP A 359 12.57 17.69 -11.18
CA TRP A 359 11.76 18.24 -12.26
C TRP A 359 10.53 17.38 -12.57
N LEU A 360 9.42 18.06 -12.88
CA LEU A 360 8.18 17.51 -13.42
C LEU A 360 7.68 18.38 -14.60
N PRO A 361 6.89 17.78 -15.52
CA PRO A 361 6.19 18.56 -16.53
C PRO A 361 5.09 19.41 -15.89
N GLU A 362 5.01 20.69 -16.24
CA GLU A 362 4.06 21.66 -15.66
C GLU A 362 2.59 21.27 -15.90
N GLU A 363 2.24 20.88 -17.13
CA GLU A 363 0.86 20.54 -17.48
C GLU A 363 0.32 19.32 -16.74
N THR A 364 1.19 18.40 -16.31
CA THR A 364 0.78 17.18 -15.60
C THR A 364 0.69 17.36 -14.09
N LEU A 365 1.22 18.45 -13.55
CA LEU A 365 1.30 18.72 -12.10
C LEU A 365 -0.06 18.63 -11.37
N PRO A 366 -1.15 19.32 -11.84
CA PRO A 366 -2.44 19.23 -11.16
C PRO A 366 -3.07 17.83 -11.16
N LEU A 367 -2.86 17.08 -12.24
CA LEU A 367 -3.34 15.71 -12.35
C LEU A 367 -2.58 14.78 -11.40
N ARG A 368 -1.27 14.97 -11.26
CA ARG A 368 -0.42 14.20 -10.35
C ARG A 368 -0.78 14.45 -8.90
N VAL A 369 -0.97 15.71 -8.49
CA VAL A 369 -1.40 16.04 -7.12
C VAL A 369 -2.69 15.30 -6.76
N ARG A 370 -3.67 15.25 -7.69
CA ARG A 370 -4.95 14.55 -7.48
C ARG A 370 -4.82 13.03 -7.47
N ARG A 371 -3.97 12.48 -8.33
CA ARG A 371 -3.78 11.03 -8.48
C ARG A 371 -2.96 10.45 -7.33
N ASP A 372 -1.83 11.08 -7.04
CA ASP A 372 -0.81 10.56 -6.12
C ASP A 372 -1.04 11.04 -4.67
N HIS A 373 -1.95 12.02 -4.47
CA HIS A 373 -2.21 12.67 -3.16
C HIS A 373 -0.95 13.25 -2.50
N VAL A 374 0.02 13.68 -3.32
CA VAL A 374 1.30 14.25 -2.92
C VAL A 374 1.30 15.76 -3.24
N PRO A 375 1.79 16.63 -2.34
CA PRO A 375 1.71 18.08 -2.49
C PRO A 375 2.80 18.63 -3.42
N TYR A 376 2.88 18.14 -4.66
CA TYR A 376 3.86 18.59 -5.64
C TYR A 376 3.74 20.08 -5.95
N ASP A 377 2.53 20.64 -5.97
CA ASP A 377 2.23 22.04 -6.18
C ASP A 377 2.71 22.95 -5.03
N VAL A 378 2.75 22.41 -3.81
CA VAL A 378 3.32 23.12 -2.65
C VAL A 378 4.84 23.14 -2.77
N TRP A 379 5.46 22.03 -3.12
CA TRP A 379 6.91 21.94 -3.28
C TRP A 379 7.42 22.78 -4.46
N GLU A 380 6.65 22.87 -5.54
CA GLU A 380 6.94 23.73 -6.68
C GLU A 380 6.93 25.20 -6.25
N ARG A 381 5.87 25.67 -5.58
CA ARG A 381 5.77 27.06 -5.07
C ARG A 381 6.85 27.42 -4.06
N GLN A 382 7.36 26.43 -3.31
CA GLN A 382 8.44 26.61 -2.34
C GLN A 382 9.84 26.50 -2.98
N GLY A 383 9.94 26.20 -4.27
CA GLY A 383 11.21 26.06 -5.00
C GLY A 383 11.94 24.71 -4.80
N TYR A 384 11.33 23.75 -4.11
CA TYR A 384 11.91 22.41 -3.93
C TYR A 384 11.71 21.47 -5.13
N LEU A 385 10.79 21.81 -6.01
CA LEU A 385 10.50 21.09 -7.24
C LEU A 385 10.42 22.10 -8.37
N LYS A 386 11.08 21.80 -9.49
CA LYS A 386 11.06 22.64 -10.69
C LYS A 386 10.11 22.05 -11.71
N THR A 387 9.52 22.90 -12.55
CA THR A 387 8.69 22.46 -13.68
C THR A 387 9.36 22.74 -15.00
N THR A 388 9.09 21.90 -16.01
CA THR A 388 9.43 22.17 -17.41
C THR A 388 8.15 22.37 -18.20
N GLU A 389 8.17 23.25 -19.21
CA GLU A 389 7.00 23.52 -20.06
C GLU A 389 6.48 22.24 -20.74
N GLY A 390 5.14 22.14 -20.91
CA GLY A 390 4.48 21.06 -21.61
C GLY A 390 4.15 19.83 -20.73
N ASN A 391 3.89 18.70 -21.37
CA ASN A 391 3.42 17.46 -20.75
C ASN A 391 4.50 16.37 -20.60
N VAL A 392 5.72 16.65 -21.07
CA VAL A 392 6.91 15.79 -20.92
C VAL A 392 8.08 16.59 -20.37
N VAL A 393 9.03 15.93 -19.73
CA VAL A 393 10.23 16.60 -19.22
C VAL A 393 11.13 16.98 -20.40
N HIS A 394 11.43 18.25 -20.54
CA HIS A 394 12.38 18.77 -21.55
C HIS A 394 13.81 18.73 -20.99
N TYR A 395 14.61 17.80 -21.46
CA TYR A 395 15.98 17.57 -20.97
C TYR A 395 16.92 18.75 -21.17
N GLY A 396 16.71 19.57 -22.21
CA GLY A 396 17.51 20.77 -22.45
C GLY A 396 17.53 21.76 -21.28
N PHE A 397 16.41 21.90 -20.54
CA PHE A 397 16.39 22.70 -19.32
C PHE A 397 17.28 22.13 -18.21
N ILE A 398 17.30 20.79 -18.11
CA ILE A 398 18.11 20.10 -17.10
C ILE A 398 19.59 20.18 -17.47
N GLU A 399 19.93 20.03 -18.75
CA GLU A 399 21.29 20.14 -19.27
C GLU A 399 21.88 21.53 -18.99
N ASN A 400 21.13 22.59 -19.30
CA ASN A 400 21.54 23.95 -18.99
C ASN A 400 21.72 24.19 -17.47
N PHE A 401 20.81 23.66 -16.66
CA PHE A 401 20.91 23.77 -15.22
C PHE A 401 22.13 23.05 -14.65
N ILE A 402 22.46 21.86 -15.19
CA ILE A 402 23.69 21.13 -14.80
C ILE A 402 24.94 21.89 -15.23
N ASP A 403 24.93 22.55 -16.40
CA ASP A 403 26.02 23.41 -16.85
C ASP A 403 26.23 24.61 -15.90
N GLU A 404 25.15 25.29 -15.49
CA GLU A 404 25.21 26.36 -14.47
C GLU A 404 25.81 25.84 -13.14
N LEU A 405 25.41 24.64 -12.69
CA LEU A 405 25.97 24.03 -11.50
C LEU A 405 27.46 23.68 -11.67
N GLY A 406 27.87 23.29 -12.88
CA GLY A 406 29.29 23.03 -13.22
C GLY A 406 30.16 24.29 -13.16
N GLN A 407 29.59 25.49 -13.33
CA GLN A 407 30.28 26.76 -13.13
C GLN A 407 30.42 27.12 -11.66
N LYS A 408 29.53 26.62 -10.79
CA LYS A 408 29.53 26.89 -9.36
C LYS A 408 30.31 25.85 -8.56
N PHE A 409 30.20 24.57 -8.95
CA PHE A 409 30.82 23.44 -8.26
C PHE A 409 31.74 22.67 -9.19
N HIS A 410 32.76 22.00 -8.63
CA HIS A 410 33.63 21.14 -9.43
C HIS A 410 33.04 19.72 -9.55
N ILE A 411 32.11 19.53 -10.51
CA ILE A 411 31.47 18.23 -10.76
C ILE A 411 32.46 17.32 -11.50
N LYS A 412 33.04 16.34 -10.78
CA LYS A 412 34.06 15.43 -11.35
C LYS A 412 33.43 14.39 -12.27
N GLU A 413 32.34 13.76 -11.83
CA GLU A 413 31.66 12.71 -12.56
C GLU A 413 30.15 12.78 -12.31
N ILE A 414 29.36 12.34 -13.30
CA ILE A 414 27.91 12.19 -13.18
C ILE A 414 27.55 10.73 -13.48
N ALA A 415 27.10 10.00 -12.46
CA ALA A 415 26.59 8.65 -12.58
C ALA A 415 25.14 8.68 -13.11
N PHE A 416 24.83 7.83 -14.10
CA PHE A 416 23.51 7.75 -14.69
C PHE A 416 23.13 6.31 -15.05
N ASP A 417 21.80 6.01 -15.08
CA ASP A 417 21.33 4.73 -15.59
C ASP A 417 21.48 4.68 -17.12
N ARG A 418 22.15 3.63 -17.59
CA ARG A 418 22.38 3.39 -19.02
C ARG A 418 21.12 3.28 -19.88
N TRP A 419 19.96 2.99 -19.27
CA TRP A 419 18.71 2.83 -19.97
C TRP A 419 17.94 4.16 -20.03
N GLY A 420 17.84 4.76 -21.22
CA GLY A 420 17.03 5.96 -21.47
C GLY A 420 17.77 7.30 -21.45
N ALA A 421 19.07 7.35 -21.14
CA ALA A 421 19.82 8.60 -21.01
C ALA A 421 20.87 8.87 -22.13
N VAL A 422 20.84 8.12 -23.24
CA VAL A 422 21.90 8.17 -24.27
C VAL A 422 22.10 9.57 -24.85
N GLN A 423 21.02 10.25 -25.24
CA GLN A 423 21.14 11.58 -25.82
C GLN A 423 21.63 12.62 -24.82
N MET A 424 21.08 12.60 -23.61
CA MET A 424 21.47 13.54 -22.57
C MET A 424 22.92 13.33 -22.09
N SER A 425 23.38 12.08 -21.99
CA SER A 425 24.78 11.80 -21.66
C SER A 425 25.74 12.35 -22.71
N GLN A 426 25.44 12.20 -24.00
CA GLN A 426 26.23 12.77 -25.08
C GLN A 426 26.25 14.30 -25.05
N ASN A 427 25.12 14.93 -24.75
CA ASN A 427 25.05 16.40 -24.63
C ASN A 427 25.89 16.90 -23.45
N LEU A 428 25.80 16.24 -22.28
CA LEU A 428 26.59 16.61 -21.10
C LEU A 428 28.09 16.32 -21.31
N GLU A 429 28.47 15.25 -22.00
CA GLU A 429 29.86 15.00 -22.42
C GLU A 429 30.34 16.11 -23.35
N GLY A 430 29.49 16.59 -24.27
CA GLY A 430 29.78 17.74 -25.13
C GLY A 430 29.99 19.06 -24.38
N LEU A 431 29.40 19.20 -23.19
CA LEU A 431 29.61 20.33 -22.27
C LEU A 431 30.85 20.14 -21.37
N GLY A 432 31.54 19.01 -21.46
CA GLY A 432 32.79 18.73 -20.73
C GLY A 432 32.61 17.92 -19.45
N PHE A 433 31.43 17.38 -19.16
CA PHE A 433 31.22 16.52 -17.99
C PHE A 433 31.65 15.07 -18.26
N THR A 434 32.19 14.43 -17.23
CA THR A 434 32.51 12.99 -17.27
C THR A 434 31.28 12.17 -16.89
N MET A 435 30.71 11.45 -17.86
CA MET A 435 29.52 10.64 -17.66
C MET A 435 29.89 9.18 -17.34
N VAL A 436 29.37 8.64 -16.23
CA VAL A 436 29.65 7.28 -15.76
C VAL A 436 28.39 6.44 -15.77
N GLN A 437 28.38 5.38 -16.59
CA GLN A 437 27.27 4.44 -16.61
C GLN A 437 27.19 3.66 -15.30
N PHE A 438 26.02 3.65 -14.69
CA PHE A 438 25.77 2.99 -13.42
C PHE A 438 24.65 1.94 -13.55
N GLY A 439 24.92 0.72 -13.11
CA GLY A 439 23.95 -0.36 -13.16
C GLY A 439 23.00 -0.34 -11.95
N GLN A 440 21.70 -0.43 -12.15
CA GLN A 440 20.72 -0.54 -11.05
C GLN A 440 20.54 -2.00 -10.54
N GLY A 441 21.55 -2.87 -10.75
CA GLY A 441 21.61 -4.22 -10.22
C GLY A 441 22.16 -4.29 -8.78
N TYR A 442 22.07 -5.46 -8.16
CA TYR A 442 22.61 -5.68 -6.81
C TYR A 442 24.11 -5.39 -6.69
N LYS A 443 24.87 -5.69 -7.76
CA LYS A 443 26.34 -5.50 -7.77
C LYS A 443 26.73 -4.04 -7.55
N ASP A 444 26.06 -3.13 -8.24
CA ASP A 444 26.42 -1.72 -8.24
C ASP A 444 25.70 -0.95 -7.13
N MET A 445 24.40 -1.26 -6.90
CA MET A 445 23.59 -0.55 -5.91
C MET A 445 23.83 -0.99 -4.46
N SER A 446 24.24 -2.25 -4.20
CA SER A 446 24.30 -2.76 -2.81
C SER A 446 25.34 -2.06 -1.94
N PRO A 447 26.59 -1.84 -2.37
CA PRO A 447 27.57 -1.14 -1.55
C PRO A 447 27.10 0.26 -1.14
N PRO A 448 26.78 1.19 -2.06
CA PRO A 448 26.42 2.55 -1.70
C PRO A 448 25.09 2.65 -0.95
N THR A 449 24.17 1.69 -1.15
CA THR A 449 22.93 1.62 -0.33
C THR A 449 23.25 1.30 1.13
N LYS A 450 24.20 0.38 1.39
CA LYS A 450 24.66 0.07 2.75
C LYS A 450 25.42 1.24 3.37
N ASP A 451 26.26 1.91 2.58
CA ASP A 451 27.03 3.08 3.01
C ASP A 451 26.09 4.25 3.36
N LEU A 452 25.03 4.50 2.58
CA LEU A 452 24.03 5.50 2.90
C LEU A 452 23.39 5.25 4.28
N MET A 453 23.04 4.01 4.59
CA MET A 453 22.52 3.64 5.91
C MET A 453 23.57 3.90 7.00
N LYS A 454 24.81 3.51 6.77
CA LYS A 454 25.92 3.72 7.72
C LYS A 454 26.11 5.22 8.01
N LEU A 455 26.27 6.05 6.98
CA LEU A 455 26.44 7.50 7.13
C LEU A 455 25.26 8.17 7.85
N THR A 456 24.03 7.70 7.59
CA THR A 456 22.84 8.18 8.31
C THR A 456 22.88 7.81 9.80
N LEU A 457 23.28 6.59 10.14
CA LEU A 457 23.39 6.15 11.54
C LEU A 457 24.51 6.86 12.29
N GLU A 458 25.62 7.11 11.63
CA GLU A 458 26.79 7.86 12.16
C GLU A 458 26.57 9.37 12.19
N GLN A 459 25.50 9.87 11.51
CA GLN A 459 25.17 11.29 11.38
C GLN A 459 26.26 12.12 10.69
N THR A 460 27.00 11.49 9.77
CA THR A 460 28.04 12.12 8.91
C THR A 460 27.49 12.54 7.53
N LEU A 461 26.16 12.53 7.37
CA LEU A 461 25.45 13.02 6.20
C LEU A 461 24.80 14.38 6.52
N ALA A 462 24.84 15.33 5.57
CA ALA A 462 24.19 16.63 5.68
C ALA A 462 23.30 16.90 4.46
N HIS A 463 21.98 16.97 4.64
CA HIS A 463 21.02 17.07 3.51
C HIS A 463 20.07 18.28 3.58
N ASN A 464 20.35 19.27 4.40
CA ASN A 464 19.58 20.52 4.56
C ASN A 464 18.05 20.37 4.77
N GLY A 465 17.56 19.13 4.98
CA GLY A 465 16.14 18.85 5.24
C GLY A 465 15.23 19.01 4.03
N HIS A 466 15.72 18.80 2.79
CA HIS A 466 14.94 18.91 1.57
C HIS A 466 13.68 18.03 1.59
N PRO A 467 12.45 18.58 1.50
CA PRO A 467 11.22 17.85 1.76
C PRO A 467 10.93 16.75 0.72
N VAL A 468 11.26 16.98 -0.56
CA VAL A 468 11.06 16.00 -1.63
C VAL A 468 11.99 14.81 -1.43
N LEU A 469 13.28 15.06 -1.16
CA LEU A 469 14.24 13.98 -0.89
C LEU A 469 13.86 13.19 0.38
N ARG A 470 13.44 13.90 1.44
CA ARG A 470 12.96 13.26 2.68
C ARG A 470 11.78 12.34 2.42
N TRP A 471 10.80 12.80 1.63
CA TRP A 471 9.65 12.00 1.23
C TRP A 471 10.07 10.77 0.42
N MET A 472 11.00 10.90 -0.53
CA MET A 472 11.53 9.77 -1.29
C MET A 472 12.29 8.76 -0.42
N MET A 473 13.04 9.23 0.57
CA MET A 473 13.75 8.36 1.52
C MET A 473 12.78 7.57 2.43
N ASP A 474 11.63 8.16 2.81
CA ASP A 474 10.59 7.48 3.58
C ASP A 474 9.86 6.40 2.75
N ASN A 475 9.86 6.53 1.43
CA ASN A 475 9.18 5.62 0.51
C ASN A 475 10.03 4.42 0.04
N ILE A 476 11.33 4.40 0.30
CA ILE A 476 12.22 3.34 -0.21
C ILE A 476 11.82 1.97 0.32
N PHE A 477 11.55 1.05 -0.60
CA PHE A 477 11.54 -0.39 -0.32
C PHE A 477 12.87 -1.00 -0.76
N ILE A 478 13.45 -1.85 0.09
CA ILE A 478 14.69 -2.56 -0.19
C ILE A 478 14.42 -4.03 -0.53
N ARG A 479 14.87 -4.44 -1.70
CA ARG A 479 14.93 -5.84 -2.09
C ARG A 479 16.24 -6.46 -1.66
N ARG A 480 16.19 -7.69 -1.11
CA ARG A 480 17.36 -8.48 -0.72
C ARG A 480 17.49 -9.72 -1.59
N ASP A 481 18.71 -10.09 -1.93
CA ASP A 481 19.02 -11.38 -2.53
C ASP A 481 19.44 -12.42 -1.46
N PRO A 482 19.53 -13.72 -1.80
CA PRO A 482 19.98 -14.76 -0.85
C PRO A 482 21.40 -14.56 -0.31
N ALA A 483 22.24 -13.80 -0.99
CA ALA A 483 23.61 -13.48 -0.56
C ALA A 483 23.67 -12.26 0.40
N GLY A 484 22.51 -11.65 0.72
CA GLY A 484 22.43 -10.49 1.61
C GLY A 484 22.76 -9.16 0.94
N ASN A 485 22.83 -9.11 -0.39
CA ASN A 485 22.91 -7.85 -1.10
C ASN A 485 21.55 -7.15 -1.09
N ILE A 486 21.58 -5.81 -1.09
CA ILE A 486 20.40 -4.98 -1.04
C ILE A 486 20.39 -3.99 -2.20
N LYS A 487 19.17 -3.62 -2.65
CA LYS A 487 19.00 -2.51 -3.58
C LYS A 487 17.60 -1.88 -3.43
N PRO A 488 17.43 -0.58 -3.73
CA PRO A 488 16.11 0.03 -3.88
C PRO A 488 15.29 -0.69 -4.96
N ASP A 489 13.98 -0.85 -4.70
CA ASP A 489 13.04 -1.47 -5.62
C ASP A 489 11.92 -0.47 -5.96
N LYS A 490 11.99 0.14 -7.16
CA LYS A 490 11.03 1.15 -7.63
C LYS A 490 9.60 0.58 -7.76
N GLU A 491 9.46 -0.71 -8.09
CA GLU A 491 8.14 -1.34 -8.26
C GLU A 491 7.42 -1.59 -6.93
N LYS A 492 8.19 -1.87 -5.86
CA LYS A 492 7.64 -2.17 -4.54
C LYS A 492 7.68 -1.01 -3.58
N SER A 493 8.33 0.08 -3.94
CA SER A 493 8.32 1.32 -3.16
C SER A 493 6.92 1.92 -3.19
N THR A 494 6.50 2.49 -2.07
CA THR A 494 5.14 2.99 -1.87
C THR A 494 4.82 4.14 -2.83
N GLU A 495 5.84 4.98 -3.11
CA GLU A 495 5.79 6.13 -4.01
C GLU A 495 7.13 6.28 -4.74
N LYS A 496 7.33 7.42 -5.41
CA LYS A 496 8.54 7.72 -6.17
C LYS A 496 9.78 7.78 -5.28
N ILE A 497 10.90 7.22 -5.77
CA ILE A 497 12.19 7.16 -5.07
C ILE A 497 13.37 7.62 -5.95
N ASP A 498 13.09 8.30 -7.06
CA ASP A 498 14.09 8.64 -8.08
C ASP A 498 15.26 9.46 -7.50
N GLY A 499 14.98 10.41 -6.61
CA GLY A 499 16.02 11.17 -5.91
C GLY A 499 16.88 10.35 -4.96
N ALA A 500 16.30 9.34 -4.33
CA ALA A 500 17.05 8.43 -3.48
C ALA A 500 17.99 7.53 -4.32
N VAL A 501 17.52 7.06 -5.49
CA VAL A 501 18.33 6.30 -6.45
C VAL A 501 19.47 7.18 -6.99
N ALA A 502 19.16 8.40 -7.43
CA ALA A 502 20.16 9.37 -7.88
C ALA A 502 21.21 9.66 -6.81
N MET A 503 20.78 9.87 -5.57
CA MET A 503 21.69 10.09 -4.43
C MET A 503 22.60 8.89 -4.18
N ILE A 504 22.09 7.66 -4.23
CA ILE A 504 22.89 6.45 -4.04
C ILE A 504 23.95 6.32 -5.13
N MET A 505 23.63 6.64 -6.39
CA MET A 505 24.58 6.63 -7.51
C MET A 505 25.68 7.68 -7.32
N ALA A 506 25.32 8.91 -6.94
CA ALA A 506 26.28 9.98 -6.64
C ALA A 506 27.18 9.62 -5.46
N LEU A 507 26.60 9.03 -4.41
CA LEU A 507 27.32 8.62 -3.21
C LEU A 507 28.37 7.54 -3.51
N ASP A 508 28.08 6.57 -4.39
CA ASP A 508 29.07 5.57 -4.83
C ASP A 508 30.30 6.25 -5.42
N ARG A 509 30.11 7.26 -6.28
CA ARG A 509 31.22 7.98 -6.90
C ARG A 509 31.99 8.81 -5.86
N ALA A 510 31.29 9.51 -4.98
CA ALA A 510 31.88 10.30 -3.93
C ALA A 510 32.77 9.46 -2.95
N ILE A 511 32.31 8.26 -2.59
CA ILE A 511 33.03 7.36 -1.70
C ILE A 511 34.26 6.76 -2.43
N ARG A 512 34.12 6.35 -3.69
CA ARG A 512 35.20 5.69 -4.44
C ARG A 512 36.33 6.64 -4.85
N CYS A 513 35.97 7.88 -5.24
CA CYS A 513 36.90 8.82 -5.82
C CYS A 513 37.40 9.89 -4.83
N GLY A 514 36.60 10.19 -3.79
CA GLY A 514 36.96 11.13 -2.72
C GLY A 514 37.28 12.55 -3.20
N CYS A 515 38.12 13.25 -2.47
CA CYS A 515 38.61 14.60 -2.78
C CYS A 515 39.94 14.61 -3.58
N VAL A 516 40.26 13.55 -4.30
CA VAL A 516 41.52 13.50 -5.06
C VAL A 516 41.48 14.56 -6.15
N SER A 517 42.31 15.60 -6.03
CA SER A 517 42.59 16.55 -7.11
C SER A 517 43.41 15.82 -8.20
N ASP A 518 43.08 16.08 -9.48
CA ASP A 518 43.83 15.51 -10.62
C ASP A 518 45.24 16.11 -10.76
N GLU A 519 45.75 16.81 -9.76
CA GLU A 519 47.12 17.23 -9.73
C GLU A 519 48.03 15.98 -9.66
N SER A 520 48.58 15.63 -10.79
CA SER A 520 49.56 14.57 -10.89
C SER A 520 50.72 14.86 -9.93
N VAL A 521 51.13 13.85 -9.18
CA VAL A 521 52.38 13.92 -8.34
C VAL A 521 53.59 14.36 -9.16
N TYR A 522 53.48 14.32 -10.49
CA TYR A 522 54.53 14.77 -11.43
C TYR A 522 54.48 16.30 -11.69
N ASP A 523 53.37 17.01 -11.42
CA ASP A 523 53.27 18.46 -11.62
C ASP A 523 53.93 19.27 -10.48
N THR A 524 54.19 18.63 -9.35
CA THR A 524 54.85 19.25 -8.17
C THR A 524 56.33 18.89 -8.02
N ARG A 525 56.90 18.05 -8.90
CA ARG A 525 58.32 17.76 -8.88
C ARG A 525 59.04 18.62 -9.92
N GLU A 526 59.79 19.62 -9.46
CA GLU A 526 60.81 20.29 -10.28
C GLU A 526 61.66 19.22 -10.97
N MET A 527 61.87 19.36 -12.29
CA MET A 527 62.77 18.49 -13.04
C MET A 527 64.16 18.62 -12.44
N LEU A 528 64.60 17.57 -11.78
CA LEU A 528 66.05 17.41 -11.49
C LEU A 528 66.75 17.21 -12.83
N VAL A 529 67.39 18.29 -13.35
CA VAL A 529 68.32 18.25 -14.46
C VAL A 529 69.65 17.75 -13.86
N LEU A 530 70.04 16.51 -14.22
CA LEU A 530 71.38 15.97 -13.97
C LEU A 530 72.34 16.50 -15.00
#